data_095445f0d5ac7a4f85937b703941e240
#
_entry.id   095445f0d5ac7a4f85937b703941e240
#
_cell.length_a   1.000
_cell.length_b   1.000
_cell.length_c   1.000
_cell.angle_alpha   90.00
_cell.angle_beta   90.00
_cell.angle_gamma   90.00
#
_symmetry.space_group_name_H-M   'P 1'
#
loop_
_entity.id
_entity.type
_entity.pdbx_description
1 polymer ?
#
loop_
_entity_poly.entity_id
_entity_poly.type
_entity_poly.pdbx_seq_one_letter_code
_entity_poly.pdbx_strand_id
1 'polypeptide(L)'
;LFDSAESSTLDLTVQNERAEPVSVQVVVADGEGTAYEDESDQIDSGVARAFQSRVGTEDRHEVTVSGEDWTGQLAWNATTCRLFDGQMRVTDELVAVAGECVVVAAAALSSRYQAITGHPTVFQSAPGVGW
;
A
#
# COMPACT_ATOMS: atom_id res chain seq x y z
N LEU A 1 16.64 19.06 -6.21
CA LEU A 1 15.88 20.22 -5.99
C LEU A 1 14.47 20.03 -6.44
N PHE A 2 14.25 20.12 -7.69
CA PHE A 2 12.93 19.93 -8.17
C PHE A 2 12.52 18.51 -8.11
N ASP A 3 13.47 17.63 -8.14
CA ASP A 3 13.17 16.23 -8.14
C ASP A 3 12.43 15.79 -6.91
N SER A 4 12.82 16.33 -5.79
CA SER A 4 12.15 15.86 -4.59
C SER A 4 10.69 16.29 -4.58
N ALA A 5 10.39 17.40 -5.23
CA ALA A 5 9.02 17.81 -5.29
C ALA A 5 8.22 16.95 -6.28
N GLU A 6 8.94 16.26 -7.11
CA GLU A 6 8.30 15.45 -8.13
C GLU A 6 8.19 13.98 -7.74
N SER A 7 8.36 13.64 -6.52
CA SER A 7 8.28 12.25 -6.12
C SER A 7 7.07 12.01 -5.25
N SER A 8 6.60 10.78 -5.30
CA SER A 8 5.52 10.31 -4.47
C SER A 8 6.05 9.13 -3.68
N THR A 9 5.49 8.88 -2.53
CA THR A 9 5.96 7.81 -1.65
C THR A 9 4.84 6.83 -1.37
N LEU A 10 5.20 5.56 -1.42
CA LEU A 10 4.34 4.50 -0.96
C LEU A 10 4.87 4.05 0.40
N ASP A 11 3.99 3.97 1.37
CA ASP A 11 4.32 3.44 2.68
C ASP A 11 3.40 2.24 2.89
N LEU A 12 3.94 1.05 2.78
CA LEU A 12 3.15 -0.18 2.82
C LEU A 12 3.50 -0.98 4.05
N THR A 13 2.50 -1.45 4.75
CA THR A 13 2.70 -2.35 5.88
C THR A 13 2.01 -3.67 5.58
N VAL A 14 2.74 -4.76 5.71
CA VAL A 14 2.19 -6.10 5.53
C VAL A 14 2.29 -6.81 6.86
N GLN A 15 1.17 -7.26 7.37
CA GLN A 15 1.11 -7.94 8.65
C GLN A 15 0.78 -9.40 8.46
N ASN A 16 1.62 -10.26 9.02
CA ASN A 16 1.38 -11.70 8.94
C ASN A 16 0.60 -12.13 10.18
N GLU A 17 -0.66 -12.47 9.97
CA GLU A 17 -1.50 -12.95 11.06
C GLU A 17 -1.66 -14.47 11.01
N ARG A 18 -0.83 -15.13 10.23
CA ARG A 18 -0.82 -16.58 10.19
C ARG A 18 0.06 -17.12 11.31
N ALA A 19 -0.08 -18.38 11.59
CA ALA A 19 0.71 -19.01 12.63
C ALA A 19 2.13 -19.34 12.16
N GLU A 20 2.40 -19.20 10.87
CA GLU A 20 3.70 -19.55 10.30
C GLU A 20 4.28 -18.36 9.56
N PRO A 21 5.58 -18.35 9.35
CA PRO A 21 6.19 -17.30 8.54
C PRO A 21 5.64 -17.34 7.13
N VAL A 22 5.57 -16.20 6.47
CA VAL A 22 5.16 -16.13 5.07
C VAL A 22 6.27 -15.46 4.27
N SER A 23 6.50 -15.96 3.07
CA SER A 23 7.41 -15.33 2.14
C SER A 23 6.59 -14.42 1.26
N VAL A 24 7.05 -13.20 1.08
CA VAL A 24 6.32 -12.22 0.28
C VAL A 24 7.21 -11.64 -0.78
N GLN A 25 6.61 -11.30 -1.89
CA GLN A 25 7.26 -10.53 -2.93
C GLN A 25 6.46 -9.27 -3.13
N VAL A 26 7.11 -8.12 -3.06
CA VAL A 26 6.47 -6.82 -3.20
C VAL A 26 6.94 -6.18 -4.49
N VAL A 27 6.03 -5.90 -5.38
CA VAL A 27 6.35 -5.28 -6.67
C VAL A 27 5.57 -3.98 -6.78
N VAL A 28 6.27 -2.89 -7.03
CA VAL A 28 5.65 -1.58 -7.24
C VAL A 28 5.85 -1.23 -8.70
N ALA A 29 4.78 -0.93 -9.39
CA ALA A 29 4.84 -0.68 -10.83
C ALA A 29 4.03 0.54 -11.20
N ASP A 30 4.34 1.11 -12.37
CA ASP A 30 3.58 2.23 -12.89
C ASP A 30 2.40 1.71 -13.70
N GLY A 31 1.65 2.60 -14.29
CA GLY A 31 0.45 2.22 -15.02
C GLY A 31 0.72 1.44 -16.29
N GLU A 32 1.95 1.42 -16.73
CA GLU A 32 2.32 0.67 -17.92
C GLU A 32 2.96 -0.66 -17.60
N GLY A 33 3.04 -0.98 -16.33
CA GLY A 33 3.61 -2.24 -15.92
C GLY A 33 5.10 -2.24 -15.69
N THR A 34 5.73 -1.08 -15.78
CA THR A 34 7.17 -1.01 -15.51
C THR A 34 7.40 -1.02 -14.02
N ALA A 35 8.15 -1.98 -13.55
CA ALA A 35 8.39 -2.13 -12.12
C ALA A 35 9.44 -1.14 -11.64
N TYR A 36 9.13 -0.46 -10.56
CA TYR A 36 10.08 0.41 -9.90
C TYR A 36 10.84 -0.35 -8.83
N GLU A 37 10.18 -1.31 -8.25
CA GLU A 37 10.73 -1.99 -7.11
C GLU A 37 10.25 -3.43 -7.11
N ASP A 38 11.11 -4.34 -6.74
CA ASP A 38 10.77 -5.74 -6.66
C ASP A 38 11.59 -6.29 -5.50
N GLU A 39 10.93 -6.51 -4.40
CA GLU A 39 11.60 -6.85 -3.16
C GLU A 39 10.98 -8.10 -2.56
N SER A 40 11.80 -8.99 -2.05
CA SER A 40 11.32 -10.21 -1.41
C SER A 40 11.76 -10.24 0.03
N ASP A 41 10.93 -10.77 0.88
CA ASP A 41 11.26 -10.87 2.29
C ASP A 41 10.43 -11.96 2.92
N GLN A 42 10.78 -12.30 4.15
CA GLN A 42 10.03 -13.26 4.92
C GLN A 42 9.52 -12.56 6.18
N ILE A 43 8.25 -12.73 6.47
CA ILE A 43 7.65 -12.09 7.62
C ILE A 43 7.23 -13.16 8.61
N ASP A 44 7.78 -13.09 9.82
CA ASP A 44 7.46 -14.07 10.83
C ASP A 44 6.03 -13.93 11.32
N SER A 45 5.54 -14.99 11.92
CA SER A 45 4.20 -15.00 12.45
C SER A 45 3.99 -13.86 13.44
N GLY A 46 2.90 -13.14 13.27
CA GLY A 46 2.56 -12.04 14.17
C GLY A 46 3.34 -10.76 13.96
N VAL A 47 4.16 -10.71 12.93
CA VAL A 47 5.01 -9.55 12.68
C VAL A 47 4.44 -8.72 11.54
N ALA A 48 4.59 -7.41 11.65
CA ALA A 48 4.25 -6.49 10.58
C ALA A 48 5.55 -5.91 10.02
N ARG A 49 5.66 -5.87 8.70
CA ARG A 49 6.86 -5.35 8.05
C ARG A 49 6.48 -4.17 7.17
N ALA A 50 7.23 -3.09 7.29
CA ALA A 50 6.99 -1.90 6.49
C ALA A 50 7.91 -1.88 5.28
N PHE A 51 7.35 -1.48 4.15
CA PHE A 51 8.09 -1.30 2.91
C PHE A 51 7.82 0.11 2.43
N GLN A 52 8.86 0.82 2.07
CA GLN A 52 8.71 2.17 1.55
C GLN A 52 9.32 2.24 0.17
N SER A 53 8.64 2.93 -0.72
CA SER A 53 9.12 3.07 -2.08
C SER A 53 8.83 4.47 -2.57
N ARG A 54 9.77 5.05 -3.29
CA ARG A 54 9.59 6.36 -3.89
C ARG A 54 9.37 6.17 -5.37
N VAL A 55 8.31 6.75 -5.89
CA VAL A 55 7.95 6.58 -7.29
C VAL A 55 7.76 7.95 -7.92
N GLY A 56 7.64 7.97 -9.22
CA GLY A 56 7.34 9.21 -9.94
C GLY A 56 5.93 9.68 -9.63
N THR A 57 5.64 10.90 -9.99
CA THR A 57 4.34 11.49 -9.70
C THR A 57 3.38 11.40 -10.88
N GLU A 58 3.64 10.52 -11.81
CA GLU A 58 2.81 10.44 -12.99
C GLU A 58 1.81 9.32 -12.88
N ASP A 59 0.55 9.68 -13.05
CA ASP A 59 -0.47 8.67 -13.23
C ASP A 59 -0.62 7.62 -12.14
N ARG A 60 -1.15 6.53 -12.55
CA ARG A 60 -1.50 5.45 -11.65
C ARG A 60 -0.31 4.56 -11.37
N HIS A 61 -0.19 4.18 -10.13
CA HIS A 61 0.81 3.20 -9.70
C HIS A 61 0.10 2.09 -8.95
N GLU A 62 0.75 0.93 -8.87
CA GLU A 62 0.20 -0.21 -8.18
C GLU A 62 1.27 -0.89 -7.36
N VAL A 63 0.87 -1.46 -6.25
CA VAL A 63 1.73 -2.36 -5.50
C VAL A 63 1.03 -3.70 -5.41
N THR A 64 1.77 -4.76 -5.73
CA THR A 64 1.27 -6.12 -5.64
C THR A 64 2.14 -6.87 -4.66
N VAL A 65 1.51 -7.51 -3.71
CA VAL A 65 2.23 -8.35 -2.74
C VAL A 65 1.73 -9.75 -2.92
N SER A 66 2.65 -10.67 -3.16
CA SER A 66 2.30 -12.06 -3.42
C SER A 66 2.95 -12.99 -2.43
N GLY A 67 2.23 -13.98 -2.00
CA GLY A 67 2.78 -15.08 -1.24
C GLY A 67 2.62 -16.35 -2.03
N GLU A 68 2.76 -17.47 -1.38
CA GLU A 68 2.66 -18.75 -2.08
C GLU A 68 1.27 -19.01 -2.60
N ASP A 69 0.26 -18.67 -1.82
CA ASP A 69 -1.10 -18.99 -2.16
C ASP A 69 -2.03 -17.79 -2.08
N TRP A 70 -1.48 -16.58 -2.14
CA TRP A 70 -2.30 -15.39 -2.02
C TRP A 70 -1.64 -14.21 -2.73
N THR A 71 -2.45 -13.22 -3.05
CA THR A 71 -1.98 -12.00 -3.66
C THR A 71 -2.86 -10.85 -3.17
N GLY A 72 -2.23 -9.73 -2.84
CA GLY A 72 -2.94 -8.52 -2.50
C GLY A 72 -2.46 -7.41 -3.41
N GLN A 73 -3.34 -6.47 -3.75
CA GLN A 73 -2.99 -5.40 -4.65
C GLN A 73 -3.67 -4.11 -4.26
N LEU A 74 -2.93 -3.02 -4.37
CA LEU A 74 -3.46 -1.69 -4.15
C LEU A 74 -2.99 -0.79 -5.28
N ALA A 75 -3.80 0.20 -5.61
CA ALA A 75 -3.45 1.13 -6.66
C ALA A 75 -3.79 2.54 -6.21
N TRP A 76 -3.03 3.50 -6.69
CA TRP A 76 -3.28 4.90 -6.36
C TRP A 76 -2.82 5.78 -7.51
N ASN A 77 -3.27 7.03 -7.48
CA ASN A 77 -2.88 8.00 -8.47
C ASN A 77 -1.79 8.88 -7.87
N ALA A 78 -0.57 8.72 -8.33
CA ALA A 78 0.57 9.42 -7.75
C ALA A 78 0.56 10.92 -8.08
N THR A 79 -0.19 11.33 -9.08
CA THR A 79 -0.29 12.74 -9.42
C THR A 79 -1.01 13.49 -8.30
N THR A 80 -2.05 12.91 -7.76
CA THR A 80 -2.84 13.57 -6.74
C THR A 80 -2.49 13.11 -5.34
N CYS A 81 -1.78 12.00 -5.22
CA CYS A 81 -1.44 11.47 -3.91
C CYS A 81 0.06 11.37 -3.77
N ARG A 82 0.64 12.23 -2.94
CA ARG A 82 2.08 12.26 -2.73
C ARG A 82 2.55 11.28 -1.69
N LEU A 83 1.65 10.85 -0.83
CA LEU A 83 1.97 9.83 0.17
C LEU A 83 0.79 8.88 0.25
N PHE A 84 0.99 7.68 -0.21
CA PHE A 84 -0.05 6.66 -0.16
C PHE A 84 0.31 5.65 0.92
N ASP A 85 -0.61 5.45 1.86
CA ASP A 85 -0.41 4.55 2.98
C ASP A 85 -1.25 3.31 2.72
N GLY A 86 -0.59 2.20 2.48
CA GLY A 86 -1.25 0.94 2.21
C GLY A 86 -1.02 -0.05 3.33
N GLN A 87 -2.02 -0.89 3.57
CA GLN A 87 -1.93 -1.92 4.58
C GLN A 87 -2.49 -3.20 4.06
N MET A 88 -1.83 -4.30 4.38
CA MET A 88 -2.31 -5.64 4.04
C MET A 88 -2.18 -6.53 5.24
N ARG A 89 -3.20 -7.33 5.49
CA ARG A 89 -3.18 -8.30 6.57
C ARG A 89 -3.40 -9.68 5.97
N VAL A 90 -2.49 -10.58 6.23
CA VAL A 90 -2.53 -11.92 5.67
C VAL A 90 -3.00 -12.86 6.75
N THR A 91 -4.16 -13.44 6.56
CA THR A 91 -4.69 -14.42 7.50
C THR A 91 -4.75 -15.78 6.81
N ASP A 92 -5.19 -16.77 7.53
CA ASP A 92 -5.29 -18.11 6.95
C ASP A 92 -6.34 -18.18 5.86
N GLU A 93 -7.28 -17.28 5.89
CA GLU A 93 -8.41 -17.35 4.98
C GLU A 93 -8.44 -16.31 3.89
N LEU A 94 -7.78 -15.19 4.12
CA LEU A 94 -7.86 -14.11 3.16
C LEU A 94 -6.73 -13.12 3.33
N VAL A 95 -6.64 -12.20 2.39
CA VAL A 95 -5.75 -11.06 2.49
C VAL A 95 -6.63 -9.82 2.51
N ALA A 96 -6.56 -9.08 3.60
CA ALA A 96 -7.33 -7.87 3.73
C ALA A 96 -6.44 -6.71 3.32
N VAL A 97 -6.93 -5.86 2.43
CA VAL A 97 -6.14 -4.72 1.94
C VAL A 97 -6.89 -3.42 2.17
N ALA A 98 -6.14 -2.38 2.49
CA ALA A 98 -6.71 -1.05 2.65
C ALA A 98 -5.64 -0.03 2.31
N GLY A 99 -6.05 1.11 1.80
CA GLY A 99 -5.10 2.15 1.48
C GLY A 99 -5.76 3.51 1.53
N GLU A 100 -4.95 4.52 1.79
CA GLU A 100 -5.48 5.88 1.78
C GLU A 100 -4.38 6.84 1.44
N CYS A 101 -4.77 7.99 0.93
CA CYS A 101 -3.83 9.04 0.63
C CYS A 101 -3.70 9.94 1.84
N VAL A 102 -2.48 10.14 2.28
CA VAL A 102 -2.20 10.97 3.44
C VAL A 102 -1.90 12.38 2.97
N VAL A 103 -2.65 13.34 3.47
CA VAL A 103 -2.45 14.73 3.12
C VAL A 103 -1.77 15.41 4.28
N VAL A 104 -0.52 15.78 4.08
CA VAL A 104 0.24 16.37 5.17
C VAL A 104 0.38 17.87 5.08
N ALA A 105 0.28 18.41 3.89
CA ALA A 105 0.55 19.83 3.71
C ALA A 105 -0.38 20.70 4.51
N ALA A 106 -1.62 20.37 4.60
CA ALA A 106 -2.55 21.17 5.35
C ALA A 106 -3.06 20.36 6.50
N ALA A 107 -2.16 19.84 7.25
CA ALA A 107 -2.51 18.88 8.28
C ALA A 107 -3.59 19.33 9.20
N ALA A 108 -3.55 20.56 9.60
CA ALA A 108 -4.53 21.06 10.54
C ALA A 108 -5.93 20.97 10.00
N LEU A 109 -6.09 21.24 8.74
CA LEU A 109 -7.37 21.20 8.15
C LEU A 109 -7.72 19.82 7.66
N SER A 110 -6.76 19.21 7.07
CA SER A 110 -7.02 17.97 6.40
C SER A 110 -7.25 16.81 7.32
N SER A 111 -6.94 16.96 8.57
CA SER A 111 -7.18 15.86 9.46
C SER A 111 -8.64 15.45 9.46
N ARG A 112 -9.52 16.40 9.25
CA ARG A 112 -10.91 16.06 9.19
C ARG A 112 -11.27 15.36 7.92
N TYR A 113 -10.63 15.75 6.87
CA TYR A 113 -10.90 15.14 5.60
C TYR A 113 -10.39 13.73 5.56
N GLN A 114 -9.31 13.50 6.23
CA GLN A 114 -8.77 12.18 6.24
C GLN A 114 -9.75 11.18 6.81
N ALA A 115 -10.47 11.60 7.80
CA ALA A 115 -11.44 10.72 8.39
C ALA A 115 -12.49 10.34 7.37
N ILE A 116 -12.73 11.21 6.43
CA ILE A 116 -13.69 10.92 5.42
C ILE A 116 -13.12 10.14 4.28
N THR A 117 -11.96 10.55 3.86
CA THR A 117 -11.37 9.93 2.71
C THR A 117 -10.88 8.53 2.96
N GLY A 118 -10.63 8.21 4.18
CA GLY A 118 -10.22 6.86 4.47
C GLY A 118 -11.29 5.84 4.19
N HIS A 119 -12.52 6.25 4.29
CA HIS A 119 -13.58 5.34 4.05
C HIS A 119 -13.65 4.80 2.65
N PRO A 120 -13.58 5.63 1.66
CA PRO A 120 -13.68 5.10 0.31
C PRO A 120 -12.64 4.08 0.03
N THR A 121 -11.48 4.29 0.57
CA THR A 121 -10.41 3.38 0.32
C THR A 121 -10.68 2.04 0.92
N VAL A 122 -11.22 2.06 2.08
CA VAL A 122 -11.52 0.85 2.75
C VAL A 122 -12.53 0.04 1.99
N PHE A 123 -13.45 0.71 1.35
CA PHE A 123 -14.40 0.00 0.62
C PHE A 123 -13.87 -0.83 -0.44
N GLN A 124 -12.91 -0.32 -1.16
CA GLN A 124 -12.42 -1.05 -2.24
C GLN A 124 -11.80 -2.30 -1.85
N SER A 125 -11.17 -2.24 -0.77
CA SER A 125 -10.46 -3.41 -0.35
C SER A 125 -11.39 -4.35 0.30
N ALA A 126 -12.48 -3.87 0.70
CA ALA A 126 -13.35 -4.68 1.43
C ALA A 126 -13.94 -5.85 0.75
N PRO A 127 -14.03 -5.97 -0.54
CA PRO A 127 -14.78 -7.08 -1.08
C PRO A 127 -14.36 -8.36 -0.42
N GLY A 128 -15.23 -8.88 0.34
CA GLY A 128 -14.95 -10.09 1.01
C GLY A 128 -13.97 -9.99 2.12
N VAL A 129 -13.66 -8.84 2.50
CA VAL A 129 -12.62 -8.70 3.46
C VAL A 129 -13.12 -8.49 4.85
N GLY A 130 -14.08 -7.77 5.01
CA GLY A 130 -14.58 -7.60 6.34
C GLY A 130 -13.75 -6.71 7.22
N TRP A 131 -13.35 -5.67 6.74
CA TRP A 131 -12.66 -4.73 7.61
C TRP A 131 -13.59 -4.10 8.64
#